data_8d676e1f8edac7aaeb5da40c93c41ad0
#
_entry.id   8d676e1f8edac7aaeb5da40c93c41ad0
#
_cell.length_a   1.000
_cell.length_b   1.000
_cell.length_c   1.000
_cell.angle_alpha   90.00
_cell.angle_beta   90.00
_cell.angle_gamma   90.00
#
_symmetry.space_group_name_H-M   'P 1'
#
loop_
_entity.id
_entity.type
_entity.pdbx_description
1 polymer ?
#
loop_
_entity_poly.entity_id
_entity_poly.type
_entity_poly.pdbx_seq_one_letter_code
_entity_poly.pdbx_strand_id
1 'polypeptide(L)'
;MLLAIDIGNSNIALGVYDTKWVEHWRIYTEAKRTADEYGILLQNLFVKAGIDASRIKEVVISSVVPELAPVFEAAAGDLCGAKPFLVRPGIQTNLIADSIPGEMGSDLIANAAAAHDKFPTTACMIIDFGTALTFTTVSAAGKVLGVAIAPGVGSALGALSSNTAQLPHVDIKIPESVLGRNTIHAIQAGVVFGYTGLVKSLIDETEQEIGERLQVIATGGFSHVIAPKMPRIDSFEPWHTLDGLRLLFSINQ
;
A
#
# COMPACT_ATOMS: atom_id res chain seq x y z
N MET A 1 14.55 -3.86 -17.54
CA MET A 1 13.91 -3.12 -16.43
C MET A 1 12.48 -3.59 -16.27
N LEU A 2 12.00 -3.63 -15.03
CA LEU A 2 10.62 -3.92 -14.67
C LEU A 2 9.90 -2.63 -14.24
N LEU A 3 8.69 -2.40 -14.74
CA LEU A 3 7.76 -1.40 -14.23
C LEU A 3 6.74 -2.09 -13.32
N ALA A 4 6.70 -1.71 -12.05
CA ALA A 4 5.69 -2.16 -11.10
C ALA A 4 4.66 -1.06 -10.87
N ILE A 5 3.38 -1.42 -10.91
CA ILE A 5 2.24 -0.51 -10.78
C ILE A 5 1.26 -1.07 -9.76
N ASP A 6 0.98 -0.32 -8.71
CA ASP A 6 -0.07 -0.64 -7.73
C ASP A 6 -1.18 0.42 -7.81
N ILE A 7 -2.37 0.01 -8.23
CA ILE A 7 -3.52 0.87 -8.47
C ILE A 7 -4.48 0.78 -7.28
N GLY A 8 -4.32 1.72 -6.35
CA GLY A 8 -5.22 1.90 -5.21
C GLY A 8 -6.38 2.87 -5.49
N ASN A 9 -7.36 2.91 -4.59
CA ASN A 9 -8.54 3.78 -4.73
C ASN A 9 -8.25 5.28 -4.71
N SER A 10 -7.21 5.73 -4.00
CA SER A 10 -6.87 7.15 -3.90
C SER A 10 -5.57 7.51 -4.60
N ASN A 11 -4.63 6.58 -4.65
CA ASN A 11 -3.30 6.79 -5.24
C ASN A 11 -2.87 5.56 -6.02
N ILE A 12 -2.08 5.83 -7.05
CA ILE A 12 -1.36 4.81 -7.81
C ILE A 12 0.11 4.94 -7.47
N ALA A 13 0.73 3.87 -6.98
CA ALA A 13 2.16 3.80 -6.76
C ALA A 13 2.83 3.17 -7.98
N LEU A 14 3.95 3.72 -8.38
CA LEU A 14 4.72 3.30 -9.55
C LEU A 14 6.20 3.16 -9.17
N GLY A 15 6.88 2.18 -9.72
CA GLY A 15 8.31 2.03 -9.54
C GLY A 15 8.97 1.37 -10.73
N VAL A 16 10.16 1.84 -11.10
CA VAL A 16 11.01 1.20 -12.11
C VAL A 16 12.20 0.53 -11.42
N TYR A 17 12.33 -0.76 -11.64
CA TYR A 17 13.38 -1.60 -11.08
C TYR A 17 14.32 -2.11 -12.19
N ASP A 18 15.62 -2.06 -11.90
CA ASP A 18 16.66 -2.72 -12.72
C ASP A 18 17.36 -3.79 -11.84
N THR A 19 18.54 -3.53 -11.33
CA THR A 19 19.19 -4.32 -10.27
C THR A 19 18.81 -3.81 -8.87
N LYS A 20 18.29 -2.60 -8.82
CA LYS A 20 17.71 -1.91 -7.66
C LYS A 20 16.59 -0.99 -8.15
N TRP A 21 15.81 -0.46 -7.23
CA TRP A 21 14.85 0.59 -7.59
C TRP A 21 15.57 1.81 -8.17
N VAL A 22 15.16 2.21 -9.38
CA VAL A 22 15.70 3.36 -10.10
C VAL A 22 14.96 4.62 -9.69
N GLU A 23 13.62 4.53 -9.66
CA GLU A 23 12.76 5.64 -9.31
C GLU A 23 11.40 5.13 -8.82
N HIS A 24 10.71 5.98 -8.05
CA HIS A 24 9.35 5.73 -7.57
C HIS A 24 8.49 6.98 -7.73
N TRP A 25 7.20 6.78 -8.00
CA TRP A 25 6.23 7.86 -8.06
C TRP A 25 4.94 7.47 -7.36
N ARG A 26 4.20 8.49 -6.95
CA ARG A 26 2.83 8.36 -6.49
C ARG A 26 1.98 9.42 -7.18
N ILE A 27 0.92 8.99 -7.85
CA ILE A 27 -0.01 9.86 -8.54
C ILE A 27 -1.41 9.65 -7.98
N TYR A 28 -2.30 10.61 -8.17
CA TYR A 28 -3.71 10.45 -7.79
C TYR A 28 -4.41 9.46 -8.71
N THR A 29 -5.30 8.66 -8.13
CA THR A 29 -6.21 7.80 -8.89
C THR A 29 -7.34 8.65 -9.45
N GLU A 30 -7.48 8.65 -10.77
CA GLU A 30 -8.57 9.32 -11.48
C GLU A 30 -9.25 8.29 -12.39
N ALA A 31 -10.38 7.74 -11.92
CA ALA A 31 -11.05 6.60 -12.56
C ALA A 31 -11.57 6.91 -13.98
N LYS A 32 -11.74 8.20 -14.31
CA LYS A 32 -12.25 8.61 -15.61
C LYS A 32 -11.19 8.84 -16.68
N ARG A 33 -9.91 8.76 -16.33
CA ARG A 33 -8.82 8.93 -17.32
C ARG A 33 -8.74 7.74 -18.25
N THR A 34 -8.47 8.05 -19.51
CA THR A 34 -8.23 7.08 -20.57
C THR A 34 -6.82 6.50 -20.54
N ALA A 35 -6.59 5.43 -21.29
CA ALA A 35 -5.26 4.84 -21.47
C ALA A 35 -4.26 5.85 -22.08
N ASP A 36 -4.70 6.67 -23.03
CA ASP A 36 -3.85 7.70 -23.65
C ASP A 36 -3.38 8.74 -22.63
N GLU A 37 -4.30 9.21 -21.74
CA GLU A 37 -3.96 10.20 -20.70
C GLU A 37 -2.96 9.62 -19.69
N TYR A 38 -3.15 8.37 -19.24
CA TYR A 38 -2.19 7.71 -18.37
C TYR A 38 -0.87 7.41 -19.10
N GLY A 39 -0.92 7.03 -20.38
CA GLY A 39 0.27 6.83 -21.23
C GLY A 39 1.14 8.09 -21.32
N ILE A 40 0.52 9.25 -21.58
CA ILE A 40 1.22 10.55 -21.60
C ILE A 40 1.81 10.87 -20.22
N LEU A 41 1.08 10.58 -19.15
CA LEU A 41 1.55 10.82 -17.78
C LEU A 41 2.77 9.94 -17.46
N LEU A 42 2.71 8.64 -17.77
CA LEU A 42 3.83 7.70 -17.59
C LEU A 42 5.05 8.13 -18.40
N GLN A 43 4.85 8.49 -19.66
CA GLN A 43 5.92 8.97 -20.52
C GLN A 43 6.61 10.21 -19.94
N ASN A 44 5.85 11.19 -19.45
CA ASN A 44 6.40 12.38 -18.82
C ASN A 44 7.19 12.07 -17.55
N LEU A 45 6.72 11.12 -16.71
CA LEU A 45 7.45 10.68 -15.53
C LEU A 45 8.78 10.04 -15.91
N PHE A 46 8.81 9.19 -16.93
CA PHE A 46 10.02 8.53 -17.41
C PHE A 46 11.01 9.53 -18.01
N VAL A 47 10.56 10.44 -18.86
CA VAL A 47 11.39 11.50 -19.43
C VAL A 47 12.03 12.35 -18.34
N LYS A 48 11.26 12.77 -17.34
CA LYS A 48 11.75 13.57 -16.21
C LYS A 48 12.80 12.83 -15.37
N ALA A 49 12.69 11.51 -15.26
CA ALA A 49 13.65 10.66 -14.56
C ALA A 49 14.82 10.17 -15.43
N GLY A 50 14.85 10.54 -16.72
CA GLY A 50 15.87 10.06 -17.66
C GLY A 50 15.76 8.57 -18.00
N ILE A 51 14.57 7.99 -17.85
CA ILE A 51 14.30 6.58 -18.14
C ILE A 51 13.80 6.45 -19.58
N ASP A 52 14.50 5.64 -20.36
CA ASP A 52 14.03 5.23 -21.69
C ASP A 52 13.00 4.10 -21.55
N ALA A 53 11.75 4.37 -21.94
CA ALA A 53 10.66 3.40 -21.88
C ALA A 53 10.97 2.11 -22.67
N SER A 54 11.76 2.20 -23.75
CA SER A 54 12.15 1.04 -24.54
C SER A 54 13.03 0.03 -23.79
N ARG A 55 13.62 0.43 -22.67
CA ARG A 55 14.40 -0.45 -21.76
C ARG A 55 13.53 -1.21 -20.77
N ILE A 56 12.27 -0.81 -20.59
CA ILE A 56 11.32 -1.53 -19.75
C ILE A 56 10.76 -2.68 -20.59
N LYS A 57 11.09 -3.92 -20.21
CA LYS A 57 10.68 -5.13 -20.93
C LYS A 57 9.62 -5.93 -20.21
N GLU A 58 9.34 -5.55 -18.98
CA GLU A 58 8.47 -6.26 -18.05
C GLU A 58 7.59 -5.25 -17.34
N VAL A 59 6.32 -5.61 -17.16
CA VAL A 59 5.33 -4.77 -16.44
C VAL A 59 4.53 -5.68 -15.53
N VAL A 60 4.42 -5.30 -14.26
CA VAL A 60 3.56 -5.97 -13.29
C VAL A 60 2.55 -4.97 -12.73
N ILE A 61 1.28 -5.38 -12.67
CA ILE A 61 0.19 -4.53 -12.22
C ILE A 61 -0.61 -5.23 -11.12
N SER A 62 -0.82 -4.52 -10.02
CA SER A 62 -1.85 -4.80 -9.01
C SER A 62 -2.94 -3.75 -9.13
N SER A 63 -4.19 -4.13 -8.96
CA SER A 63 -5.29 -3.17 -8.96
C SER A 63 -6.42 -3.62 -8.03
N VAL A 64 -6.87 -2.70 -7.19
CA VAL A 64 -8.11 -2.79 -6.43
C VAL A 64 -9.19 -1.87 -7.02
N VAL A 65 -8.94 -1.30 -8.21
CA VAL A 65 -9.88 -0.50 -9.01
C VAL A 65 -10.10 -1.22 -10.34
N PRO A 66 -11.15 -2.07 -10.45
CA PRO A 66 -11.34 -2.95 -11.60
C PRO A 66 -11.37 -2.23 -12.96
N GLU A 67 -11.92 -1.01 -12.99
CA GLU A 67 -12.07 -0.20 -14.21
C GLU A 67 -10.72 0.30 -14.74
N LEU A 68 -9.71 0.48 -13.86
CA LEU A 68 -8.40 1.00 -14.24
C LEU A 68 -7.39 -0.09 -14.64
N ALA A 69 -7.63 -1.36 -14.27
CA ALA A 69 -6.71 -2.43 -14.66
C ALA A 69 -6.52 -2.51 -16.19
N PRO A 70 -7.59 -2.59 -17.03
CA PRO A 70 -7.43 -2.62 -18.48
C PRO A 70 -6.86 -1.30 -19.06
N VAL A 71 -7.11 -0.17 -18.42
CA VAL A 71 -6.57 1.13 -18.81
C VAL A 71 -5.04 1.14 -18.67
N PHE A 72 -4.53 0.66 -17.55
CA PHE A 72 -3.09 0.57 -17.31
C PHE A 72 -2.42 -0.57 -18.08
N GLU A 73 -3.13 -1.68 -18.33
CA GLU A 73 -2.64 -2.72 -19.24
C GLU A 73 -2.36 -2.15 -20.63
N ALA A 74 -3.27 -1.34 -21.19
CA ALA A 74 -3.09 -0.68 -22.47
C ALA A 74 -1.98 0.38 -22.39
N ALA A 75 -2.09 1.34 -21.46
CA ALA A 75 -1.16 2.47 -21.35
C ALA A 75 0.30 2.03 -21.17
N ALA A 76 0.55 1.10 -20.24
CA ALA A 76 1.90 0.61 -19.96
C ALA A 76 2.37 -0.38 -21.03
N GLY A 77 1.47 -1.22 -21.54
CA GLY A 77 1.75 -2.17 -22.60
C GLY A 77 2.22 -1.47 -23.89
N ASP A 78 1.50 -0.46 -24.34
CA ASP A 78 1.83 0.32 -25.53
C ASP A 78 3.12 1.12 -25.34
N LEU A 79 3.28 1.77 -24.19
CA LEU A 79 4.45 2.60 -23.90
C LEU A 79 5.75 1.77 -23.82
N CYS A 80 5.69 0.59 -23.20
CA CYS A 80 6.87 -0.26 -22.96
C CYS A 80 7.06 -1.35 -24.02
N GLY A 81 6.07 -1.59 -24.89
CA GLY A 81 6.08 -2.71 -25.83
C GLY A 81 6.11 -4.08 -25.13
N ALA A 82 5.47 -4.19 -23.96
CA ALA A 82 5.49 -5.36 -23.11
C ALA A 82 4.07 -5.76 -22.71
N LYS A 83 3.81 -7.08 -22.60
CA LYS A 83 2.53 -7.56 -22.07
C LYS A 83 2.53 -7.49 -20.54
N PRO A 84 1.65 -6.70 -19.89
CA PRO A 84 1.62 -6.63 -18.44
C PRO A 84 1.19 -7.94 -17.78
N PHE A 85 1.86 -8.29 -16.68
CA PHE A 85 1.46 -9.36 -15.79
C PHE A 85 0.55 -8.80 -14.69
N LEU A 86 -0.64 -9.37 -14.57
CA LEU A 86 -1.62 -8.94 -13.55
C LEU A 86 -1.54 -9.82 -12.32
N VAL A 87 -1.33 -9.22 -11.17
CA VAL A 87 -1.44 -9.89 -9.88
C VAL A 87 -2.92 -10.09 -9.55
N ARG A 88 -3.32 -11.37 -9.41
CA ARG A 88 -4.69 -11.79 -9.12
C ARG A 88 -4.67 -12.94 -8.12
N PRO A 89 -5.75 -13.22 -7.39
CA PRO A 89 -5.87 -14.45 -6.62
C PRO A 89 -5.61 -15.67 -7.51
N GLY A 90 -4.86 -16.65 -6.98
CA GLY A 90 -4.53 -17.90 -7.69
C GLY A 90 -3.20 -17.89 -8.47
N ILE A 91 -2.45 -16.76 -8.48
CA ILE A 91 -1.06 -16.78 -8.98
C ILE A 91 -0.15 -17.54 -8.01
N GLN A 92 1.04 -17.94 -8.48
CA GLN A 92 2.06 -18.53 -7.60
C GLN A 92 2.60 -17.43 -6.63
N THR A 93 2.78 -17.82 -5.38
CA THR A 93 3.33 -16.96 -4.33
C THR A 93 4.29 -17.77 -3.46
N ASN A 94 5.07 -17.10 -2.62
CA ASN A 94 5.84 -17.71 -1.54
C ASN A 94 4.98 -17.94 -0.27
N LEU A 95 3.67 -17.74 -0.34
CA LEU A 95 2.71 -17.97 0.74
C LEU A 95 2.03 -19.33 0.58
N ILE A 96 1.43 -19.83 1.66
CA ILE A 96 0.61 -21.03 1.63
C ILE A 96 -0.70 -20.73 0.91
N ALA A 97 -0.90 -21.28 -0.29
CA ALA A 97 -1.99 -20.94 -1.20
C ALA A 97 -3.39 -21.09 -0.56
N ASP A 98 -3.64 -22.20 0.15
CA ASP A 98 -4.93 -22.48 0.79
C ASP A 98 -5.27 -21.51 1.95
N SER A 99 -4.31 -20.70 2.37
CA SER A 99 -4.53 -19.67 3.40
C SER A 99 -4.89 -18.31 2.84
N ILE A 100 -4.80 -18.09 1.52
CA ILE A 100 -5.11 -16.83 0.87
C ILE A 100 -6.60 -16.79 0.55
N PRO A 101 -7.40 -15.89 1.18
CA PRO A 101 -8.81 -15.75 0.85
C PRO A 101 -9.00 -15.37 -0.63
N GLY A 102 -9.97 -15.97 -1.31
CA GLY A 102 -10.21 -15.70 -2.73
C GLY A 102 -10.62 -14.24 -3.04
N GLU A 103 -11.14 -13.53 -2.05
CA GLU A 103 -11.49 -12.12 -2.11
C GLU A 103 -10.35 -11.18 -1.65
N MET A 104 -9.19 -11.70 -1.27
CA MET A 104 -8.06 -10.89 -0.81
C MET A 104 -7.53 -10.00 -1.94
N GLY A 105 -7.42 -8.70 -1.68
CA GLY A 105 -6.89 -7.74 -2.63
C GLY A 105 -5.47 -8.07 -3.07
N SER A 106 -5.15 -7.77 -4.33
CA SER A 106 -3.82 -8.03 -4.90
C SER A 106 -2.69 -7.26 -4.18
N ASP A 107 -2.99 -6.07 -3.67
CA ASP A 107 -2.11 -5.27 -2.83
C ASP A 107 -1.79 -5.95 -1.50
N LEU A 108 -2.79 -6.54 -0.84
CA LEU A 108 -2.60 -7.29 0.40
C LEU A 108 -1.78 -8.58 0.16
N ILE A 109 -2.00 -9.27 -0.97
CA ILE A 109 -1.20 -10.45 -1.34
C ILE A 109 0.26 -10.03 -1.57
N ALA A 110 0.50 -8.92 -2.28
CA ALA A 110 1.83 -8.39 -2.52
C ALA A 110 2.53 -8.02 -1.20
N ASN A 111 1.82 -7.31 -0.32
CA ASN A 111 2.32 -6.93 1.00
C ASN A 111 2.70 -8.16 1.85
N ALA A 112 1.84 -9.17 1.89
CA ALA A 112 2.07 -10.42 2.62
C ALA A 112 3.29 -11.19 2.06
N ALA A 113 3.39 -11.30 0.73
CA ALA A 113 4.49 -11.98 0.05
C ALA A 113 5.83 -11.29 0.32
N ALA A 114 5.89 -9.97 0.23
CA ALA A 114 7.10 -9.18 0.53
C ALA A 114 7.56 -9.34 1.98
N ALA A 115 6.62 -9.32 2.92
CA ALA A 115 6.94 -9.48 4.34
C ALA A 115 7.51 -10.86 4.66
N HIS A 116 6.89 -11.92 4.12
CA HIS A 116 7.38 -13.29 4.31
C HIS A 116 8.75 -13.53 3.63
N ASP A 117 8.99 -12.95 2.45
CA ASP A 117 10.30 -13.02 1.79
C ASP A 117 11.39 -12.36 2.62
N LYS A 118 11.09 -11.19 3.19
CA LYS A 118 12.04 -10.42 4.00
C LYS A 118 12.30 -11.03 5.38
N PHE A 119 11.29 -11.64 5.99
CA PHE A 119 11.32 -12.23 7.33
C PHE A 119 10.81 -13.68 7.33
N PRO A 120 11.51 -14.62 6.67
CA PRO A 120 10.98 -15.96 6.38
C PRO A 120 10.82 -16.86 7.62
N THR A 121 11.31 -16.45 8.77
CA THR A 121 11.24 -17.22 10.03
C THR A 121 10.50 -16.49 11.15
N THR A 122 9.80 -15.40 10.80
CA THR A 122 9.16 -14.53 11.80
C THR A 122 7.73 -14.23 11.36
N ALA A 123 6.78 -14.29 12.28
CA ALA A 123 5.43 -13.82 12.00
C ALA A 123 5.43 -12.29 11.82
N CYS A 124 4.73 -11.82 10.79
CA CYS A 124 4.72 -10.43 10.39
C CYS A 124 3.30 -9.86 10.43
N MET A 125 3.17 -8.59 10.80
CA MET A 125 1.98 -7.78 10.55
C MET A 125 2.35 -6.61 9.64
N ILE A 126 1.67 -6.50 8.52
CA ILE A 126 1.82 -5.37 7.59
C ILE A 126 0.66 -4.41 7.82
N ILE A 127 0.99 -3.17 8.18
CA ILE A 127 0.02 -2.09 8.42
C ILE A 127 0.12 -1.12 7.25
N ASP A 128 -0.90 -1.13 6.39
CA ASP A 128 -0.96 -0.21 5.26
C ASP A 128 -1.86 0.99 5.60
N PHE A 129 -1.26 2.18 5.69
CA PHE A 129 -1.93 3.46 5.92
C PHE A 129 -2.44 4.06 4.61
N GLY A 130 -3.32 3.33 3.94
CA GLY A 130 -3.96 3.70 2.67
C GLY A 130 -5.30 4.41 2.85
N THR A 131 -6.16 4.30 1.81
CA THR A 131 -7.58 4.73 1.85
C THR A 131 -8.37 3.97 2.91
N ALA A 132 -8.14 2.67 3.01
CA ALA A 132 -8.40 1.87 4.19
C ALA A 132 -7.09 1.73 4.99
N LEU A 133 -7.19 1.55 6.30
CA LEU A 133 -6.10 1.12 7.15
C LEU A 133 -6.23 -0.40 7.29
N THR A 134 -5.29 -1.14 6.73
CA THR A 134 -5.33 -2.61 6.74
C THR A 134 -4.21 -3.19 7.58
N PHE A 135 -4.50 -4.32 8.22
CA PHE A 135 -3.57 -5.09 9.06
C PHE A 135 -3.55 -6.51 8.53
N THR A 136 -2.54 -6.84 7.73
CA THR A 136 -2.38 -8.20 7.18
C THR A 136 -1.38 -8.97 8.02
N THR A 137 -1.79 -10.12 8.56
CA THR A 137 -0.93 -10.94 9.42
C THR A 137 -0.53 -12.23 8.70
N VAL A 138 0.77 -12.52 8.69
CA VAL A 138 1.37 -13.70 8.06
C VAL A 138 2.24 -14.42 9.08
N SER A 139 2.08 -15.74 9.22
CA SER A 139 2.93 -16.56 10.10
C SER A 139 4.33 -16.74 9.55
N ALA A 140 5.26 -17.17 10.40
CA ALA A 140 6.61 -17.57 10.00
C ALA A 140 6.66 -18.66 8.91
N ALA A 141 5.60 -19.48 8.77
CA ALA A 141 5.48 -20.50 7.74
C ALA A 141 4.89 -19.98 6.41
N GLY A 142 4.62 -18.68 6.28
CA GLY A 142 3.99 -18.10 5.08
C GLY A 142 2.47 -18.30 5.00
N LYS A 143 1.81 -18.65 6.11
CA LYS A 143 0.35 -18.75 6.17
C LYS A 143 -0.25 -17.37 6.43
N VAL A 144 -1.16 -16.91 5.59
CA VAL A 144 -1.99 -15.74 5.87
C VAL A 144 -2.93 -16.09 7.03
N LEU A 145 -2.75 -15.45 8.18
CA LEU A 145 -3.53 -15.71 9.39
C LEU A 145 -4.85 -14.94 9.42
N GLY A 146 -4.84 -13.75 8.82
CA GLY A 146 -6.03 -12.90 8.74
C GLY A 146 -5.73 -11.47 8.35
N VAL A 147 -6.80 -10.70 8.18
CA VAL A 147 -6.77 -9.27 7.85
C VAL A 147 -7.76 -8.53 8.74
N ALA A 148 -7.35 -7.42 9.35
CA ALA A 148 -8.27 -6.45 9.93
C ALA A 148 -8.30 -5.19 9.06
N ILE A 149 -9.46 -4.56 8.93
CA ILE A 149 -9.65 -3.36 8.09
C ILE A 149 -10.38 -2.29 8.92
N ALA A 150 -9.83 -1.08 8.90
CA ALA A 150 -10.43 0.10 9.51
C ALA A 150 -10.47 1.25 8.48
N PRO A 151 -11.24 2.30 8.73
CA PRO A 151 -11.16 3.49 7.90
C PRO A 151 -9.73 4.05 7.88
N GLY A 152 -9.22 4.41 6.69
CA GLY A 152 -7.93 5.08 6.61
C GLY A 152 -7.97 6.48 7.23
N VAL A 153 -6.81 6.98 7.63
CA VAL A 153 -6.70 8.28 8.32
C VAL A 153 -7.27 9.43 7.49
N GLY A 154 -6.96 9.46 6.18
CA GLY A 154 -7.51 10.45 5.26
C GLY A 154 -9.02 10.33 5.09
N SER A 155 -9.54 9.09 5.02
CA SER A 155 -10.98 8.82 4.93
C SER A 155 -11.73 9.28 6.17
N ALA A 156 -11.17 9.04 7.36
CA ALA A 156 -11.77 9.50 8.63
C ALA A 156 -11.81 11.02 8.73
N LEU A 157 -10.73 11.71 8.33
CA LEU A 157 -10.70 13.18 8.27
C LEU A 157 -11.70 13.74 7.26
N GLY A 158 -11.74 13.14 6.07
CA GLY A 158 -12.72 13.50 5.04
C GLY A 158 -14.15 13.35 5.52
N ALA A 159 -14.46 12.26 6.24
CA ALA A 159 -15.79 12.03 6.81
C ALA A 159 -16.17 13.07 7.86
N LEU A 160 -15.23 13.55 8.67
CA LEU A 160 -15.50 14.64 9.65
C LEU A 160 -15.87 15.95 8.94
N SER A 161 -15.15 16.33 7.88
CA SER A 161 -15.42 17.57 7.16
C SER A 161 -16.66 17.50 6.27
N SER A 162 -16.95 16.33 5.64
CA SER A 162 -18.09 16.18 4.74
C SER A 162 -19.43 15.97 5.45
N ASN A 163 -19.42 15.32 6.62
CA ASN A 163 -20.64 14.96 7.37
C ASN A 163 -20.99 15.94 8.49
N THR A 164 -20.26 17.06 8.64
CA THR A 164 -20.56 18.07 9.65
C THR A 164 -20.58 19.48 9.05
N ALA A 165 -21.49 20.32 9.52
CA ALA A 165 -21.67 21.67 8.99
C ALA A 165 -20.54 22.66 9.38
N GLN A 166 -19.75 22.37 10.39
CA GLN A 166 -18.83 23.34 11.00
C GLN A 166 -17.37 22.86 11.11
N LEU A 167 -17.08 21.56 10.87
CA LEU A 167 -15.72 21.08 10.98
C LEU A 167 -14.95 21.36 9.68
N PRO A 168 -13.81 22.06 9.75
CA PRO A 168 -13.00 22.35 8.58
C PRO A 168 -12.26 21.12 8.08
N HIS A 169 -11.81 21.15 6.82
CA HIS A 169 -10.78 20.24 6.36
C HIS A 169 -9.47 20.51 7.12
N VAL A 170 -8.84 19.45 7.64
CA VAL A 170 -7.65 19.55 8.48
C VAL A 170 -6.55 18.65 7.93
N ASP A 171 -5.37 19.22 7.72
CA ASP A 171 -4.17 18.45 7.42
C ASP A 171 -3.67 17.72 8.67
N ILE A 172 -3.21 16.49 8.48
CA ILE A 172 -2.63 15.71 9.58
C ILE A 172 -1.29 16.30 9.99
N LYS A 173 -1.23 16.76 11.23
CA LYS A 173 0.01 17.11 11.92
C LYS A 173 -0.03 16.50 13.31
N ILE A 174 1.13 16.10 13.81
CA ILE A 174 1.24 15.56 15.16
C ILE A 174 1.02 16.71 16.14
N PRO A 175 -0.04 16.68 16.96
CA PRO A 175 -0.29 17.73 17.95
C PRO A 175 0.63 17.58 19.16
N GLU A 176 0.95 18.71 19.80
CA GLU A 176 1.77 18.76 21.02
C GLU A 176 1.05 18.17 22.24
N SER A 177 -0.29 18.17 22.23
CA SER A 177 -1.13 17.76 23.35
C SER A 177 -2.34 16.97 22.86
N VAL A 178 -2.74 15.97 23.67
CA VAL A 178 -3.99 15.21 23.46
C VAL A 178 -5.23 16.09 23.71
N LEU A 179 -5.10 17.15 24.49
CA LEU A 179 -6.18 18.12 24.74
C LEU A 179 -6.12 19.24 23.71
N GLY A 180 -6.98 19.17 22.70
CA GLY A 180 -7.11 20.21 21.68
C GLY A 180 -7.72 21.49 22.24
N ARG A 181 -7.07 22.64 22.02
CA ARG A 181 -7.52 23.95 22.49
C ARG A 181 -8.31 24.75 21.44
N ASN A 182 -8.42 24.22 20.24
CA ASN A 182 -9.26 24.72 19.15
C ASN A 182 -9.69 23.54 18.27
N THR A 183 -10.63 23.77 17.35
CA THR A 183 -11.21 22.72 16.51
C THR A 183 -10.17 21.93 15.71
N ILE A 184 -9.20 22.61 15.11
CA ILE A 184 -8.14 21.97 14.30
C ILE A 184 -7.30 21.04 15.20
N HIS A 185 -6.81 21.55 16.32
CA HIS A 185 -6.02 20.74 17.26
C HIS A 185 -6.84 19.60 17.88
N ALA A 186 -8.14 19.80 18.14
CA ALA A 186 -9.01 18.75 18.66
C ALA A 186 -9.17 17.60 17.66
N ILE A 187 -9.37 17.92 16.36
CA ILE A 187 -9.44 16.93 15.29
C ILE A 187 -8.09 16.20 15.14
N GLN A 188 -6.98 16.94 15.08
CA GLN A 188 -5.64 16.35 14.98
C GLN A 188 -5.33 15.43 16.16
N ALA A 189 -5.65 15.87 17.39
CA ALA A 189 -5.43 15.07 18.59
C ALA A 189 -6.27 13.79 18.58
N GLY A 190 -7.57 13.90 18.30
CA GLY A 190 -8.46 12.74 18.22
C GLY A 190 -8.01 11.72 17.16
N VAL A 191 -7.62 12.19 15.98
CA VAL A 191 -7.16 11.32 14.89
C VAL A 191 -5.80 10.71 15.22
N VAL A 192 -4.78 11.51 15.54
CA VAL A 192 -3.41 10.99 15.73
C VAL A 192 -3.34 10.05 16.93
N PHE A 193 -3.83 10.45 18.09
CA PHE A 193 -3.80 9.60 19.28
C PHE A 193 -4.80 8.44 19.20
N GLY A 194 -5.98 8.66 18.57
CA GLY A 194 -6.96 7.60 18.34
C GLY A 194 -6.40 6.48 17.45
N TYR A 195 -5.79 6.83 16.31
CA TYR A 195 -5.16 5.85 15.42
C TYR A 195 -3.93 5.18 16.06
N THR A 196 -3.16 5.91 16.85
CA THR A 196 -2.05 5.32 17.63
C THR A 196 -2.57 4.24 18.59
N GLY A 197 -3.67 4.54 19.28
CA GLY A 197 -4.33 3.57 20.16
C GLY A 197 -4.90 2.37 19.41
N LEU A 198 -5.58 2.61 18.28
CA LEU A 198 -6.14 1.56 17.42
C LEU A 198 -5.05 0.60 16.92
N VAL A 199 -3.97 1.15 16.36
CA VAL A 199 -2.85 0.35 15.85
C VAL A 199 -2.21 -0.46 16.97
N LYS A 200 -1.93 0.18 18.14
CA LYS A 200 -1.37 -0.51 19.30
C LYS A 200 -2.26 -1.66 19.74
N SER A 201 -3.56 -1.42 19.89
CA SER A 201 -4.51 -2.43 20.33
C SER A 201 -4.56 -3.61 19.38
N LEU A 202 -4.63 -3.38 18.06
CA LEU A 202 -4.68 -4.46 17.08
C LEU A 202 -3.38 -5.28 17.02
N ILE A 203 -2.22 -4.67 17.25
CA ILE A 203 -0.96 -5.40 17.37
C ILE A 203 -1.00 -6.28 18.64
N ASP A 204 -1.32 -5.70 19.79
CA ASP A 204 -1.31 -6.39 21.08
C ASP A 204 -2.32 -7.57 21.10
N GLU A 205 -3.56 -7.36 20.60
CA GLU A 205 -4.59 -8.40 20.52
C GLU A 205 -4.18 -9.52 19.55
N THR A 206 -3.58 -9.20 18.41
CA THR A 206 -3.12 -10.20 17.46
C THR A 206 -1.96 -11.02 18.03
N GLU A 207 -0.99 -10.38 18.70
CA GLU A 207 0.11 -11.09 19.38
C GLU A 207 -0.41 -12.02 20.48
N GLN A 208 -1.42 -11.57 21.23
CA GLN A 208 -2.07 -12.41 22.24
C GLN A 208 -2.78 -13.62 21.63
N GLU A 209 -3.49 -13.43 20.51
CA GLU A 209 -4.21 -14.49 19.82
C GLU A 209 -3.27 -15.56 19.23
N ILE A 210 -2.17 -15.12 18.58
CA ILE A 210 -1.21 -16.05 17.95
C ILE A 210 -0.16 -16.61 18.92
N GLY A 211 -0.01 -15.99 20.10
CA GLY A 211 0.94 -16.41 21.13
C GLY A 211 2.40 -16.10 20.85
N GLU A 212 2.69 -15.23 19.88
CA GLU A 212 4.06 -14.83 19.52
C GLU A 212 4.15 -13.33 19.15
N ARG A 213 5.36 -12.78 19.25
CA ARG A 213 5.63 -11.39 18.85
C ARG A 213 5.67 -11.25 17.34
N LEU A 214 5.05 -10.19 16.83
CA LEU A 214 5.05 -9.83 15.43
C LEU A 214 6.20 -8.88 15.06
N GLN A 215 6.78 -9.11 13.89
CA GLN A 215 7.53 -8.09 13.14
C GLN A 215 6.50 -7.17 12.47
N VAL A 216 6.46 -5.91 12.88
CA VAL A 216 5.47 -4.94 12.42
C VAL A 216 6.07 -4.03 11.36
N ILE A 217 5.51 -4.06 10.16
CA ILE A 217 5.94 -3.28 9.00
C ILE A 217 4.86 -2.25 8.68
N ALA A 218 5.22 -0.96 8.60
CA ALA A 218 4.31 0.09 8.16
C ALA A 218 4.59 0.49 6.71
N THR A 219 3.52 0.60 5.92
CA THR A 219 3.53 1.09 4.54
C THR A 219 2.37 2.06 4.30
N GLY A 220 2.20 2.54 3.08
CA GLY A 220 1.11 3.44 2.69
C GLY A 220 1.42 4.93 2.84
N GLY A 221 0.50 5.75 2.30
CA GLY A 221 0.73 7.18 2.12
C GLY A 221 0.83 8.01 3.41
N PHE A 222 0.09 7.63 4.45
CA PHE A 222 0.08 8.34 5.75
C PHE A 222 1.05 7.76 6.78
N SER A 223 1.72 6.66 6.47
CA SER A 223 2.65 6.00 7.39
C SER A 223 3.79 6.93 7.84
N HIS A 224 4.33 7.78 6.97
CA HIS A 224 5.42 8.70 7.31
C HIS A 224 5.06 9.74 8.39
N VAL A 225 3.75 10.07 8.54
CA VAL A 225 3.31 11.02 9.57
C VAL A 225 3.05 10.34 10.90
N ILE A 226 2.43 9.16 10.89
CA ILE A 226 1.88 8.53 12.09
C ILE A 226 2.84 7.48 12.67
N ALA A 227 3.46 6.65 11.81
CA ALA A 227 4.35 5.57 12.23
C ALA A 227 5.50 6.00 13.17
N PRO A 228 6.14 7.18 13.00
CA PRO A 228 7.19 7.63 13.91
C PRO A 228 6.76 7.81 15.37
N LYS A 229 5.45 7.90 15.63
CA LYS A 229 4.87 7.98 16.97
C LYS A 229 4.46 6.63 17.56
N MET A 230 4.67 5.55 16.82
CA MET A 230 4.25 4.20 17.18
C MET A 230 5.47 3.32 17.45
N PRO A 231 5.93 3.20 18.72
CA PRO A 231 7.14 2.45 19.05
C PRO A 231 7.04 0.94 18.76
N ARG A 232 5.83 0.44 18.44
CA ARG A 232 5.60 -0.96 18.06
C ARG A 232 5.79 -1.22 16.56
N ILE A 233 6.01 -0.19 15.74
CA ILE A 233 6.37 -0.37 14.33
C ILE A 233 7.88 -0.59 14.24
N ASP A 234 8.28 -1.76 13.79
CA ASP A 234 9.68 -2.17 13.72
C ASP A 234 10.37 -1.65 12.44
N SER A 235 9.62 -1.52 11.34
CA SER A 235 10.15 -0.94 10.09
C SER A 235 9.10 -0.09 9.36
N PHE A 236 9.63 0.91 8.61
CA PHE A 236 8.83 1.76 7.75
C PHE A 236 9.29 1.61 6.30
N GLU A 237 8.39 1.13 5.45
CA GLU A 237 8.68 0.76 4.08
C GLU A 237 7.63 1.35 3.12
N PRO A 238 7.86 2.57 2.63
CA PRO A 238 6.85 3.31 1.87
C PRO A 238 6.50 2.67 0.53
N TRP A 239 7.34 1.76 0.02
CA TRP A 239 7.18 1.08 -1.27
C TRP A 239 7.05 -0.43 -1.15
N HIS A 240 6.68 -0.92 0.04
CA HIS A 240 6.58 -2.35 0.37
C HIS A 240 5.70 -3.14 -0.61
N THR A 241 4.58 -2.55 -1.05
CA THR A 241 3.70 -3.17 -2.05
C THR A 241 4.42 -3.38 -3.38
N LEU A 242 5.23 -2.41 -3.83
CA LEU A 242 6.00 -2.55 -5.07
C LEU A 242 7.09 -3.63 -4.96
N ASP A 243 7.72 -3.78 -3.79
CA ASP A 243 8.63 -4.89 -3.52
C ASP A 243 7.92 -6.24 -3.65
N GLY A 244 6.70 -6.34 -3.12
CA GLY A 244 5.85 -7.52 -3.27
C GLY A 244 5.47 -7.80 -4.72
N LEU A 245 5.10 -6.78 -5.49
CA LEU A 245 4.80 -6.96 -6.91
C LEU A 245 6.00 -7.47 -7.70
N ARG A 246 7.18 -6.90 -7.46
CA ARG A 246 8.43 -7.37 -8.07
C ARG A 246 8.71 -8.83 -7.73
N LEU A 247 8.54 -9.22 -6.47
CA LEU A 247 8.71 -10.60 -6.02
C LEU A 247 7.72 -11.54 -6.71
N LEU A 248 6.43 -11.20 -6.68
CA LEU A 248 5.38 -12.01 -7.31
C LEU A 248 5.59 -12.15 -8.82
N PHE A 249 6.03 -11.08 -9.48
CA PHE A 249 6.43 -11.16 -10.89
C PHE A 249 7.55 -12.18 -11.09
N SER A 250 8.61 -12.10 -10.29
CA SER A 250 9.77 -13.02 -10.39
C SER A 250 9.41 -14.49 -10.16
N ILE A 251 8.45 -14.78 -9.28
CA ILE A 251 7.99 -16.17 -9.00
C ILE A 251 7.19 -16.74 -10.17
N ASN A 252 6.55 -15.88 -11.00
CA ASN A 252 5.65 -16.32 -12.06
C ASN A 252 6.25 -16.21 -13.48
N GLN A 253 7.58 -16.12 -13.60
CA GLN A 253 8.33 -16.10 -14.88
C GLN A 253 8.75 -17.47 -15.36
#